data_5909f90523df49e68f1c51c69d9252e0
#
_entry.id   5909f90523df49e68f1c51c69d9252e0
#
_cell.length_a   1.000
_cell.length_b   1.000
_cell.length_c   1.000
_cell.angle_alpha   90.00
_cell.angle_beta   90.00
_cell.angle_gamma   90.00
#
_symmetry.space_group_name_H-M   'P 1'
#
loop_
_entity.id
_entity.type
_entity.pdbx_description
1 polymer ?
#
loop_
_entity_poly.entity_id
_entity_poly.type
_entity_poly.pdbx_seq_one_letter_code
_entity_poly.pdbx_strand_id
1 'polypeptide(L)'
;NSETNEQRYHILGELYSGYSSFNADSSLHVARAIYEVAQRIQNEDYQINALMNMAEISGVAGMFKESLDLMKKVNRERLPDYLRPYYYHVYRTVYGNMADYTVSVAQKGKYNRLTDSYRDSILLVNNQESVTYQIVKADRYNVHGQCKEAIAMLEDYTNKHKMEVHDEAILYYTLSNSYSLIGDKENQKRCLLLSAIADMKSGVREYASLRELAVLLYQEGDLDRAYSYLKLCMEDAAMCNARLRIIETLKIFP
;
A
#
# COMPACT_ATOMS: atom_id res chain seq x y z
N ASN A 1 -6.97 33.67 17.62
CA ASN A 1 -6.12 33.26 16.47
C ASN A 1 -7.05 32.61 15.45
N SER A 2 -7.42 33.33 14.37
CA SER A 2 -8.15 32.72 13.26
C SER A 2 -7.13 31.99 12.40
N GLU A 3 -7.17 30.66 12.40
CA GLU A 3 -6.45 29.85 11.43
C GLU A 3 -6.85 30.24 10.01
N THR A 4 -5.87 30.41 9.13
CA THR A 4 -6.15 30.58 7.69
C THR A 4 -6.58 29.24 7.10
N ASN A 5 -7.34 29.25 5.99
CA ASN A 5 -7.72 28.00 5.31
C ASN A 5 -6.49 27.19 4.86
N GLU A 6 -5.38 27.85 4.52
CA GLU A 6 -4.13 27.16 4.16
C GLU A 6 -3.49 26.46 5.35
N GLN A 7 -3.42 27.11 6.52
CA GLN A 7 -2.95 26.46 7.75
C GLN A 7 -3.81 25.25 8.09
N ARG A 8 -5.13 25.40 7.97
CA ARG A 8 -6.06 24.29 8.19
C ARG A 8 -5.85 23.14 7.20
N TYR A 9 -5.58 23.43 5.92
CA TYR A 9 -5.26 22.42 4.91
C TYR A 9 -4.02 21.60 5.31
N HIS A 10 -2.96 22.26 5.74
CA HIS A 10 -1.72 21.59 6.17
C HIS A 10 -1.92 20.74 7.43
N ILE A 11 -2.60 21.26 8.45
CA ILE A 11 -2.91 20.51 9.67
C ILE A 11 -3.74 19.26 9.37
N LEU A 12 -4.76 19.39 8.51
CA LEU A 12 -5.56 18.25 8.08
C LEU A 12 -4.72 17.24 7.27
N GLY A 13 -3.74 17.70 6.49
CA GLY A 13 -2.78 16.84 5.80
C GLY A 13 -1.93 16.00 6.75
N GLU A 14 -1.43 16.60 7.83
CA GLU A 14 -0.71 15.88 8.88
C GLU A 14 -1.61 14.86 9.59
N LEU A 15 -2.85 15.23 9.91
CA LEU A 15 -3.83 14.32 10.48
C LEU A 15 -4.16 13.16 9.54
N TYR A 16 -4.30 13.42 8.24
CA TYR A 16 -4.52 12.38 7.24
C TYR A 16 -3.35 11.39 7.22
N SER A 17 -2.13 11.89 7.15
CA SER A 17 -0.93 11.05 7.20
C SER A 17 -0.87 10.20 8.48
N GLY A 18 -1.27 10.79 9.62
CA GLY A 18 -1.36 10.08 10.87
C GLY A 18 -2.40 8.96 10.88
N TYR A 19 -3.58 9.16 10.26
CA TYR A 19 -4.66 8.16 10.27
C TYR A 19 -4.55 7.14 9.13
N SER A 20 -3.94 7.46 8.00
CA SER A 20 -3.95 6.66 6.77
C SER A 20 -3.46 5.23 6.97
N SER A 21 -2.56 5.01 7.93
CA SER A 21 -1.96 3.71 8.23
C SER A 21 -2.71 2.88 9.28
N PHE A 22 -3.73 3.45 9.96
CA PHE A 22 -4.39 2.71 11.04
C PHE A 22 -5.90 2.94 11.22
N ASN A 23 -6.54 3.85 10.48
CA ASN A 23 -7.99 4.05 10.60
C ASN A 23 -8.61 4.59 9.31
N ALA A 24 -9.17 3.69 8.49
CA ALA A 24 -9.75 4.03 7.20
C ALA A 24 -10.92 5.02 7.29
N ASP A 25 -11.81 4.89 8.29
CA ASP A 25 -12.96 5.77 8.43
C ASP A 25 -12.54 7.19 8.83
N SER A 26 -11.61 7.31 9.80
CA SER A 26 -11.04 8.61 10.19
C SER A 26 -10.28 9.25 9.04
N SER A 27 -9.49 8.48 8.30
CA SER A 27 -8.76 8.95 7.11
C SER A 27 -9.70 9.50 6.05
N LEU A 28 -10.78 8.78 5.76
CA LEU A 28 -11.78 9.22 4.77
C LEU A 28 -12.51 10.50 5.23
N HIS A 29 -12.81 10.60 6.53
CA HIS A 29 -13.40 11.82 7.10
C HIS A 29 -12.46 13.03 6.97
N VAL A 30 -11.19 12.84 7.33
CA VAL A 30 -10.17 13.91 7.20
C VAL A 30 -9.93 14.27 5.75
N ALA A 31 -9.84 13.30 4.82
CA ALA A 31 -9.66 13.56 3.40
C ALA A 31 -10.82 14.37 2.80
N ARG A 32 -12.07 14.14 3.25
CA ARG A 32 -13.22 14.98 2.87
C ARG A 32 -13.09 16.40 3.39
N ALA A 33 -12.67 16.57 4.65
CA ALA A 33 -12.43 17.90 5.22
C ALA A 33 -11.32 18.66 4.46
N ILE A 34 -10.24 17.96 4.06
CA ILE A 34 -9.19 18.51 3.19
C ILE A 34 -9.77 19.01 1.88
N TYR A 35 -10.63 18.21 1.23
CA TYR A 35 -11.28 18.58 -0.03
C TYR A 35 -12.14 19.84 0.11
N GLU A 36 -12.97 19.92 1.17
CA GLU A 36 -13.79 21.10 1.44
C GLU A 36 -12.95 22.38 1.67
N VAL A 37 -11.83 22.25 2.39
CA VAL A 37 -10.91 23.38 2.60
C VAL A 37 -10.22 23.77 1.29
N ALA A 38 -9.79 22.79 0.48
CA ALA A 38 -9.19 23.03 -0.83
C ALA A 38 -10.16 23.75 -1.79
N GLN A 39 -11.47 23.45 -1.72
CA GLN A 39 -12.49 24.17 -2.48
C GLN A 39 -12.62 25.65 -2.02
N ARG A 40 -12.56 25.90 -0.70
CA ARG A 40 -12.61 27.29 -0.17
C ARG A 40 -11.38 28.11 -0.54
N ILE A 41 -10.20 27.46 -0.62
CA ILE A 41 -8.95 28.08 -1.10
C ILE A 41 -8.99 28.30 -2.61
N GLN A 42 -9.86 27.60 -3.35
CA GLN A 42 -9.92 27.57 -4.82
C GLN A 42 -8.62 27.09 -5.48
N ASN A 43 -7.88 26.19 -4.82
CA ASN A 43 -6.66 25.59 -5.33
C ASN A 43 -6.96 24.23 -5.98
N GLU A 44 -6.81 24.14 -7.30
CA GLU A 44 -7.11 22.92 -8.08
C GLU A 44 -6.19 21.74 -7.69
N ASP A 45 -4.91 22.00 -7.46
CA ASP A 45 -3.93 20.97 -7.08
C ASP A 45 -4.29 20.34 -5.72
N TYR A 46 -4.70 21.15 -4.76
CA TYR A 46 -5.14 20.68 -3.45
C TYR A 46 -6.43 19.85 -3.54
N GLN A 47 -7.37 20.25 -4.41
CA GLN A 47 -8.59 19.48 -4.65
C GLN A 47 -8.28 18.12 -5.30
N ILE A 48 -7.37 18.09 -6.29
CA ILE A 48 -6.92 16.86 -6.94
C ILE A 48 -6.26 15.93 -5.92
N ASN A 49 -5.35 16.45 -5.12
CA ASN A 49 -4.68 15.65 -4.09
C ASN A 49 -5.69 15.05 -3.09
N ALA A 50 -6.65 15.85 -2.62
CA ALA A 50 -7.69 15.38 -1.71
C ALA A 50 -8.61 14.32 -2.34
N LEU A 51 -8.95 14.43 -3.63
CA LEU A 51 -9.71 13.41 -4.37
C LEU A 51 -8.92 12.08 -4.45
N MET A 52 -7.62 12.14 -4.70
CA MET A 52 -6.76 10.97 -4.73
C MET A 52 -6.63 10.31 -3.35
N ASN A 53 -6.49 11.11 -2.28
CA ASN A 53 -6.48 10.60 -0.90
C ASN A 53 -7.80 9.87 -0.57
N MET A 54 -8.95 10.45 -0.92
CA MET A 54 -10.25 9.80 -0.75
C MET A 54 -10.36 8.50 -1.57
N ALA A 55 -9.84 8.50 -2.80
CA ALA A 55 -9.86 7.33 -3.67
C ALA A 55 -9.00 6.21 -3.13
N GLU A 56 -7.79 6.52 -2.65
CA GLU A 56 -6.87 5.55 -2.06
C GLU A 56 -7.50 4.85 -0.86
N ILE A 57 -7.98 5.61 0.12
CA ILE A 57 -8.60 5.04 1.32
C ILE A 57 -9.87 4.24 0.97
N SER A 58 -10.69 4.72 0.02
CA SER A 58 -11.84 3.95 -0.46
C SER A 58 -11.41 2.61 -1.08
N GLY A 59 -10.31 2.60 -1.84
CA GLY A 59 -9.75 1.39 -2.43
C GLY A 59 -9.22 0.40 -1.38
N VAL A 60 -8.51 0.89 -0.36
CA VAL A 60 -8.02 0.08 0.77
C VAL A 60 -9.19 -0.48 1.60
N ALA A 61 -10.26 0.29 1.77
CA ALA A 61 -11.48 -0.16 2.44
C ALA A 61 -12.34 -1.13 1.62
N GLY A 62 -11.97 -1.45 0.36
CA GLY A 62 -12.71 -2.34 -0.53
C GLY A 62 -13.86 -1.66 -1.29
N MET A 63 -14.01 -0.35 -1.19
CA MET A 63 -14.99 0.44 -1.93
C MET A 63 -14.45 0.80 -3.32
N PHE A 64 -14.20 -0.21 -4.14
CA PHE A 64 -13.48 -0.06 -5.42
C PHE A 64 -14.20 0.82 -6.43
N LYS A 65 -15.55 0.72 -6.48
CA LYS A 65 -16.35 1.54 -7.39
C LYS A 65 -16.23 3.01 -7.04
N GLU A 66 -16.40 3.35 -5.78
CA GLU A 66 -16.29 4.71 -5.23
C GLU A 66 -14.89 5.27 -5.47
N SER A 67 -13.86 4.47 -5.23
CA SER A 67 -12.46 4.83 -5.51
C SER A 67 -12.25 5.20 -6.97
N LEU A 68 -12.68 4.34 -7.91
CA LEU A 68 -12.56 4.61 -9.33
C LEU A 68 -13.40 5.80 -9.80
N ASP A 69 -14.58 6.02 -9.21
CA ASP A 69 -15.44 7.17 -9.54
C ASP A 69 -14.83 8.49 -9.03
N LEU A 70 -14.10 8.49 -7.92
CA LEU A 70 -13.30 9.64 -7.46
C LEU A 70 -12.13 9.90 -8.41
N MET A 71 -11.39 8.88 -8.81
CA MET A 71 -10.26 9.01 -9.73
C MET A 71 -10.65 9.52 -11.11
N LYS A 72 -11.86 9.20 -11.61
CA LYS A 72 -12.40 9.74 -12.87
C LYS A 72 -12.64 11.26 -12.83
N LYS A 73 -12.80 11.85 -11.65
CA LYS A 73 -12.94 13.30 -11.50
C LYS A 73 -11.61 14.05 -11.66
N VAL A 74 -10.48 13.33 -11.54
CA VAL A 74 -9.15 13.90 -11.74
C VAL A 74 -8.87 14.02 -13.23
N ASN A 75 -8.73 15.25 -13.71
CA ASN A 75 -8.35 15.51 -15.10
C ASN A 75 -6.86 15.25 -15.29
N ARG A 76 -6.53 14.14 -15.97
CA ARG A 76 -5.14 13.73 -16.23
C ARG A 76 -4.32 14.78 -17.00
N GLU A 77 -4.94 15.55 -17.88
CA GLU A 77 -4.24 16.55 -18.71
C GLU A 77 -3.80 17.78 -17.90
N ARG A 78 -4.51 18.05 -16.80
CA ARG A 78 -4.21 19.15 -15.87
C ARG A 78 -3.45 18.70 -14.63
N LEU A 79 -3.11 17.40 -14.55
CA LEU A 79 -2.45 16.84 -13.39
C LEU A 79 -1.00 17.36 -13.32
N PRO A 80 -0.61 18.04 -12.22
CA PRO A 80 0.77 18.50 -12.01
C PRO A 80 1.76 17.33 -12.02
N ASP A 81 2.96 17.54 -12.52
CA ASP A 81 3.98 16.49 -12.64
C ASP A 81 4.29 15.82 -11.30
N TYR A 82 4.33 16.57 -10.21
CA TYR A 82 4.63 16.05 -8.87
C TYR A 82 3.52 15.16 -8.30
N LEU A 83 2.29 15.24 -8.82
CA LEU A 83 1.16 14.39 -8.42
C LEU A 83 1.00 13.14 -9.31
N ARG A 84 1.67 13.07 -10.47
CA ARG A 84 1.57 11.92 -11.39
C ARG A 84 1.98 10.58 -10.76
N PRO A 85 3.08 10.50 -9.98
CA PRO A 85 3.43 9.24 -9.31
C PRO A 85 2.32 8.73 -8.41
N TYR A 86 1.72 9.62 -7.62
CA TYR A 86 0.62 9.29 -6.71
C TYR A 86 -0.65 8.87 -7.45
N TYR A 87 -1.01 9.58 -8.52
CA TYR A 87 -2.14 9.21 -9.39
C TYR A 87 -2.02 7.77 -9.93
N TYR A 88 -0.85 7.41 -10.43
CA TYR A 88 -0.62 6.04 -10.92
C TYR A 88 -0.57 5.02 -9.80
N HIS A 89 -0.04 5.40 -8.64
CA HIS A 89 -0.02 4.55 -7.45
C HIS A 89 -1.44 4.18 -7.01
N VAL A 90 -2.35 5.14 -6.91
CA VAL A 90 -3.75 4.87 -6.53
C VAL A 90 -4.42 3.89 -7.50
N TYR A 91 -4.30 4.11 -8.80
CA TYR A 91 -4.84 3.16 -9.78
C TYR A 91 -4.22 1.78 -9.70
N ARG A 92 -2.88 1.70 -9.55
CA ARG A 92 -2.18 0.42 -9.38
C ARG A 92 -2.73 -0.34 -8.17
N THR A 93 -2.87 0.33 -7.05
CA THR A 93 -3.36 -0.27 -5.79
C THR A 93 -4.80 -0.74 -5.92
N VAL A 94 -5.69 0.09 -6.46
CA VAL A 94 -7.10 -0.27 -6.63
C VAL A 94 -7.27 -1.45 -7.56
N TYR A 95 -6.62 -1.46 -8.73
CA TYR A 95 -6.72 -2.60 -9.66
C TYR A 95 -6.02 -3.85 -9.13
N GLY A 96 -4.93 -3.71 -8.37
CA GLY A 96 -4.29 -4.83 -7.68
C GLY A 96 -5.25 -5.48 -6.68
N ASN A 97 -5.86 -4.70 -5.80
CA ASN A 97 -6.86 -5.19 -4.86
C ASN A 97 -8.07 -5.83 -5.59
N MET A 98 -8.56 -5.21 -6.66
CA MET A 98 -9.64 -5.80 -7.47
C MET A 98 -9.25 -7.15 -8.07
N ALA A 99 -8.00 -7.34 -8.47
CA ALA A 99 -7.51 -8.62 -8.96
C ALA A 99 -7.46 -9.69 -7.86
N ASP A 100 -7.09 -9.30 -6.64
CA ASP A 100 -6.96 -10.23 -5.51
C ASP A 100 -8.30 -10.66 -4.93
N TYR A 101 -9.33 -9.79 -5.01
CA TYR A 101 -10.65 -10.06 -4.44
C TYR A 101 -11.71 -10.53 -5.46
N THR A 102 -11.41 -10.51 -6.77
CA THR A 102 -12.36 -11.03 -7.75
C THR A 102 -12.31 -12.56 -7.84
N VAL A 103 -13.49 -13.18 -7.92
CA VAL A 103 -13.61 -14.63 -8.17
C VAL A 103 -13.57 -14.98 -9.67
N SER A 104 -13.74 -14.00 -10.53
CA SER A 104 -13.76 -14.20 -11.98
C SER A 104 -12.35 -14.21 -12.56
N VAL A 105 -11.94 -15.33 -13.14
CA VAL A 105 -10.61 -15.48 -13.80
C VAL A 105 -10.43 -14.45 -14.91
N ALA A 106 -11.46 -14.19 -15.73
CA ALA A 106 -11.41 -13.19 -16.80
C ALA A 106 -11.21 -11.77 -16.25
N GLN A 107 -11.92 -11.40 -15.17
CA GLN A 107 -11.76 -10.10 -14.53
C GLN A 107 -10.40 -9.99 -13.86
N LYS A 108 -9.92 -11.03 -13.19
CA LYS A 108 -8.58 -11.06 -12.59
C LYS A 108 -7.50 -10.77 -13.64
N GLY A 109 -7.56 -11.44 -14.79
CA GLY A 109 -6.62 -11.19 -15.89
C GLY A 109 -6.69 -9.76 -16.43
N LYS A 110 -7.89 -9.16 -16.51
CA LYS A 110 -8.06 -7.75 -16.88
C LYS A 110 -7.42 -6.81 -15.87
N TYR A 111 -7.69 -7.00 -14.58
CA TYR A 111 -7.17 -6.14 -13.52
C TYR A 111 -5.65 -6.26 -13.38
N ASN A 112 -5.09 -7.47 -13.51
CA ASN A 112 -3.64 -7.66 -13.53
C ASN A 112 -2.96 -6.87 -14.65
N ARG A 113 -3.51 -6.88 -15.88
CA ARG A 113 -2.99 -6.08 -16.99
C ARG A 113 -3.04 -4.58 -16.71
N LEU A 114 -4.12 -4.09 -16.10
CA LEU A 114 -4.24 -2.69 -15.70
C LEU A 114 -3.21 -2.34 -14.61
N THR A 115 -3.07 -3.18 -13.59
CA THR A 115 -2.06 -3.03 -12.53
C THR A 115 -0.65 -2.93 -13.13
N ASP A 116 -0.34 -3.79 -14.09
CA ASP A 116 0.97 -3.81 -14.78
C ASP A 116 1.20 -2.53 -15.59
N SER A 117 0.18 -2.08 -16.33
CA SER A 117 0.24 -0.81 -17.08
C SER A 117 0.51 0.39 -16.17
N TYR A 118 -0.07 0.41 -14.97
CA TYR A 118 0.19 1.48 -13.99
C TYR A 118 1.55 1.33 -13.31
N ARG A 119 2.09 0.11 -13.13
CA ARG A 119 3.49 -0.09 -12.73
C ARG A 119 4.44 0.54 -13.74
N ASP A 120 4.24 0.27 -15.03
CA ASP A 120 5.04 0.88 -16.09
C ASP A 120 4.95 2.42 -16.06
N SER A 121 3.75 2.97 -15.83
CA SER A 121 3.55 4.42 -15.69
C SER A 121 4.31 5.00 -14.49
N ILE A 122 4.32 4.31 -13.35
CA ILE A 122 5.09 4.72 -12.15
C ILE A 122 6.59 4.72 -12.46
N LEU A 123 7.09 3.69 -13.13
CA LEU A 123 8.51 3.59 -13.49
C LEU A 123 8.97 4.68 -14.45
N LEU A 124 8.07 5.18 -15.30
CA LEU A 124 8.39 6.26 -16.26
C LEU A 124 8.51 7.64 -15.58
N VAL A 125 7.82 7.88 -14.47
CA VAL A 125 7.75 9.21 -13.84
C VAL A 125 8.57 9.34 -12.56
N ASN A 126 9.04 8.22 -11.98
CA ASN A 126 9.85 8.24 -10.77
C ASN A 126 11.34 8.26 -11.07
N ASN A 127 12.10 8.90 -10.17
CA ASN A 127 13.55 8.80 -10.18
C ASN A 127 13.98 7.36 -9.94
N GLN A 128 14.89 6.86 -10.77
CA GLN A 128 15.40 5.48 -10.70
C GLN A 128 16.11 5.17 -9.38
N GLU A 129 16.69 6.18 -8.72
CA GLU A 129 17.32 6.03 -7.40
C GLU A 129 16.34 6.07 -6.23
N SER A 130 15.04 6.31 -6.48
CA SER A 130 14.04 6.34 -5.41
C SER A 130 13.65 4.93 -4.95
N VAL A 131 13.39 4.77 -3.65
CA VAL A 131 12.90 3.51 -3.08
C VAL A 131 11.61 3.05 -3.76
N THR A 132 10.70 3.96 -4.07
CA THR A 132 9.45 3.67 -4.79
C THR A 132 9.72 3.03 -6.15
N TYR A 133 10.70 3.57 -6.91
CA TYR A 133 11.08 2.97 -8.19
C TYR A 133 11.60 1.55 -8.01
N GLN A 134 12.48 1.33 -7.05
CA GLN A 134 13.07 0.01 -6.78
C GLN A 134 12.00 -1.02 -6.39
N ILE A 135 11.08 -0.66 -5.50
CA ILE A 135 9.98 -1.53 -5.08
C ILE A 135 9.07 -1.89 -6.27
N VAL A 136 8.63 -0.90 -7.04
CA VAL A 136 7.72 -1.15 -8.18
C VAL A 136 8.41 -1.94 -9.30
N LYS A 137 9.71 -1.72 -9.51
CA LYS A 137 10.50 -2.48 -10.48
C LYS A 137 10.70 -3.94 -10.04
N ALA A 138 10.92 -4.18 -8.75
CA ALA A 138 11.00 -5.52 -8.19
C ALA A 138 9.65 -6.26 -8.31
N ASP A 139 8.54 -5.60 -7.98
CA ASP A 139 7.19 -6.14 -8.21
C ASP A 139 7.00 -6.55 -9.68
N ARG A 140 7.43 -5.70 -10.61
CA ARG A 140 7.35 -5.99 -12.04
C ARG A 140 8.21 -7.20 -12.43
N TYR A 141 9.42 -7.29 -11.92
CA TYR A 141 10.28 -8.46 -12.11
C TYR A 141 9.62 -9.74 -11.58
N ASN A 142 9.03 -9.70 -10.38
CA ASN A 142 8.34 -10.84 -9.78
C ASN A 142 7.17 -11.33 -10.65
N VAL A 143 6.35 -10.43 -11.16
CA VAL A 143 5.22 -10.77 -12.04
C VAL A 143 5.67 -11.42 -13.35
N HIS A 144 6.85 -11.05 -13.85
CA HIS A 144 7.42 -11.62 -15.07
C HIS A 144 8.38 -12.80 -14.83
N GLY A 145 8.44 -13.32 -13.61
CA GLY A 145 9.27 -14.48 -13.26
C GLY A 145 10.77 -14.19 -13.12
N GLN A 146 11.17 -12.93 -13.10
CA GLN A 146 12.55 -12.46 -12.96
C GLN A 146 12.90 -12.22 -11.46
N CYS A 147 12.56 -13.21 -10.62
CA CYS A 147 12.64 -13.03 -9.15
C CYS A 147 14.09 -12.89 -8.65
N LYS A 148 15.06 -13.51 -9.32
CA LYS A 148 16.47 -13.38 -8.93
C LYS A 148 17.01 -11.98 -9.19
N GLU A 149 16.59 -11.35 -10.27
CA GLU A 149 16.90 -9.96 -10.60
C GLU A 149 16.27 -9.01 -9.59
N ALA A 150 15.02 -9.27 -9.18
CA ALA A 150 14.36 -8.51 -8.12
C ALA A 150 15.14 -8.59 -6.80
N ILE A 151 15.54 -9.78 -6.38
CA ILE A 151 16.33 -10.02 -5.16
C ILE A 151 17.65 -9.25 -5.22
N ALA A 152 18.44 -9.49 -6.27
CA ALA A 152 19.76 -8.86 -6.40
C ALA A 152 19.67 -7.33 -6.37
N MET A 153 18.67 -6.76 -7.05
CA MET A 153 18.44 -5.31 -7.10
C MET A 153 18.05 -4.74 -5.73
N LEU A 154 17.10 -5.37 -5.02
CA LEU A 154 16.65 -4.87 -3.72
C LEU A 154 17.71 -5.05 -2.63
N GLU A 155 18.47 -6.15 -2.63
CA GLU A 155 19.58 -6.35 -1.68
C GLU A 155 20.70 -5.33 -1.91
N ASP A 156 21.07 -5.08 -3.16
CA ASP A 156 22.07 -4.05 -3.50
C ASP A 156 21.61 -2.66 -3.04
N TYR A 157 20.33 -2.33 -3.26
CA TYR A 157 19.76 -1.07 -2.82
C TYR A 157 19.79 -0.93 -1.29
N THR A 158 19.37 -1.97 -0.56
CA THR A 158 19.35 -2.00 0.91
C THR A 158 20.77 -1.82 1.49
N ASN A 159 21.79 -2.40 0.86
CA ASN A 159 23.17 -2.28 1.31
C ASN A 159 23.79 -0.89 1.08
N LYS A 160 23.27 -0.13 0.11
CA LYS A 160 23.83 1.17 -0.30
C LYS A 160 23.08 2.36 0.27
N HIS A 161 21.83 2.20 0.65
CA HIS A 161 20.95 3.31 1.02
C HIS A 161 20.34 3.11 2.40
N LYS A 162 20.36 4.20 3.18
CA LYS A 162 19.56 4.28 4.41
C LYS A 162 18.16 4.77 4.02
N MET A 163 17.13 4.09 4.49
CA MET A 163 15.73 4.39 4.17
C MET A 163 14.98 4.84 5.43
N GLU A 164 13.83 5.45 5.21
CA GLU A 164 12.83 5.64 6.25
C GLU A 164 12.25 4.30 6.68
N VAL A 165 11.86 4.18 7.94
CA VAL A 165 11.41 2.89 8.52
C VAL A 165 10.20 2.32 7.77
N HIS A 166 9.29 3.18 7.31
CA HIS A 166 8.14 2.76 6.52
C HIS A 166 8.54 2.19 5.15
N ASP A 167 9.51 2.80 4.49
CA ASP A 167 10.03 2.32 3.21
C ASP A 167 10.78 0.98 3.37
N GLU A 168 11.51 0.82 4.48
CA GLU A 168 12.13 -0.46 4.85
C GLU A 168 11.07 -1.58 4.96
N ALA A 169 9.94 -1.30 5.60
CA ALA A 169 8.86 -2.28 5.73
C ALA A 169 8.36 -2.77 4.37
N ILE A 170 8.06 -1.86 3.45
CA ILE A 170 7.53 -2.18 2.13
C ILE A 170 8.60 -2.91 1.28
N LEU A 171 9.85 -2.47 1.35
CA LEU A 171 10.95 -3.08 0.60
C LEU A 171 11.18 -4.52 1.07
N TYR A 172 11.28 -4.78 2.38
CA TYR A 172 11.45 -6.14 2.91
C TYR A 172 10.25 -7.03 2.62
N TYR A 173 9.02 -6.49 2.63
CA TYR A 173 7.84 -7.24 2.21
C TYR A 173 7.94 -7.65 0.72
N THR A 174 8.34 -6.73 -0.15
CA THR A 174 8.54 -7.02 -1.58
C THR A 174 9.65 -8.06 -1.81
N LEU A 175 10.74 -7.95 -1.06
CA LEU A 175 11.84 -8.90 -1.09
C LEU A 175 11.39 -10.30 -0.60
N SER A 176 10.56 -10.36 0.44
CA SER A 176 9.99 -11.62 0.92
C SER A 176 9.15 -12.31 -0.15
N ASN A 177 8.38 -11.56 -0.94
CA ASN A 177 7.61 -12.07 -2.05
C ASN A 177 8.53 -12.66 -3.14
N SER A 178 9.65 -12.00 -3.43
CA SER A 178 10.64 -12.50 -4.39
C SER A 178 11.25 -13.83 -3.93
N TYR A 179 11.62 -13.95 -2.66
CA TYR A 179 12.12 -15.20 -2.08
C TYR A 179 11.06 -16.29 -2.04
N SER A 180 9.80 -15.96 -1.75
CA SER A 180 8.67 -16.90 -1.81
C SER A 180 8.53 -17.53 -3.20
N LEU A 181 8.63 -16.72 -4.26
CA LEU A 181 8.49 -17.17 -5.65
C LEU A 181 9.60 -18.10 -6.11
N ILE A 182 10.79 -18.03 -5.52
CA ILE A 182 11.89 -18.99 -5.79
C ILE A 182 11.95 -20.14 -4.79
N GLY A 183 11.04 -20.18 -3.79
CA GLY A 183 10.95 -21.24 -2.79
C GLY A 183 11.99 -21.14 -1.66
N ASP A 184 12.67 -20.02 -1.50
CA ASP A 184 13.63 -19.78 -0.41
C ASP A 184 12.89 -19.33 0.87
N LYS A 185 12.39 -20.30 1.62
CA LYS A 185 11.59 -20.07 2.83
C LYS A 185 12.38 -19.38 3.95
N GLU A 186 13.67 -19.63 4.05
CA GLU A 186 14.51 -19.06 5.12
C GLU A 186 14.65 -17.54 4.94
N ASN A 187 15.04 -17.10 3.75
CA ASN A 187 15.15 -15.68 3.44
C ASN A 187 13.78 -15.01 3.36
N GLN A 188 12.73 -15.69 2.88
CA GLN A 188 11.35 -15.18 2.95
C GLN A 188 10.96 -14.86 4.38
N LYS A 189 11.15 -15.77 5.32
CA LYS A 189 10.84 -15.63 6.74
C LYS A 189 11.62 -14.48 7.38
N ARG A 190 12.92 -14.40 7.09
CA ARG A 190 13.79 -13.30 7.55
C ARG A 190 13.27 -11.94 7.08
N CYS A 191 12.93 -11.82 5.82
CA CYS A 191 12.42 -10.57 5.25
C CYS A 191 11.04 -10.19 5.84
N LEU A 192 10.13 -11.16 6.04
CA LEU A 192 8.85 -10.92 6.70
C LEU A 192 9.02 -10.42 8.14
N LEU A 193 9.98 -10.96 8.89
CA LEU A 193 10.30 -10.49 10.24
C LEU A 193 10.82 -9.04 10.23
N LEU A 194 11.74 -8.70 9.32
CA LEU A 194 12.26 -7.34 9.20
C LEU A 194 11.16 -6.36 8.81
N SER A 195 10.29 -6.72 7.86
CA SER A 195 9.14 -5.92 7.47
C SER A 195 8.18 -5.71 8.64
N ALA A 196 7.79 -6.76 9.36
CA ALA A 196 6.89 -6.65 10.50
C ALA A 196 7.45 -5.76 11.63
N ILE A 197 8.76 -5.86 11.91
CA ILE A 197 9.43 -5.00 12.90
C ILE A 197 9.42 -3.54 12.44
N ALA A 198 9.64 -3.28 11.16
CA ALA A 198 9.62 -1.93 10.60
C ALA A 198 8.19 -1.35 10.61
N ASP A 199 7.15 -2.13 10.27
CA ASP A 199 5.75 -1.74 10.40
C ASP A 199 5.41 -1.32 11.84
N MET A 200 5.77 -2.14 12.83
CA MET A 200 5.55 -1.84 14.24
C MET A 200 6.25 -0.55 14.68
N LYS A 201 7.49 -0.31 14.23
CA LYS A 201 8.25 0.90 14.54
C LYS A 201 7.66 2.16 13.89
N SER A 202 7.07 2.04 12.72
CA SER A 202 6.41 3.15 12.01
C SER A 202 4.95 3.36 12.43
N GLY A 203 4.43 2.55 13.37
CA GLY A 203 3.05 2.67 13.85
C GLY A 203 1.99 2.11 12.89
N VAL A 204 2.40 1.45 11.81
CA VAL A 204 1.49 0.75 10.89
C VAL A 204 0.92 -0.47 11.60
N ARG A 205 -0.40 -0.65 11.54
CA ARG A 205 -1.11 -1.77 12.18
C ARG A 205 -1.80 -2.72 11.19
N GLU A 206 -1.67 -2.47 9.91
CA GLU A 206 -2.17 -3.35 8.86
C GLU A 206 -1.11 -4.37 8.42
N TYR A 207 -0.66 -5.23 9.32
CA TYR A 207 0.47 -6.14 9.15
C TYR A 207 0.26 -7.22 8.10
N ALA A 208 0.54 -6.91 6.84
CA ALA A 208 0.61 -7.92 5.80
C ALA A 208 1.74 -8.92 6.07
N SER A 209 2.91 -8.42 6.45
CA SER A 209 4.12 -9.18 6.74
C SER A 209 3.95 -10.14 7.94
N LEU A 210 3.35 -9.67 9.04
CA LEU A 210 3.12 -10.50 10.22
C LEU A 210 2.12 -11.62 9.95
N ARG A 211 1.09 -11.36 9.14
CA ARG A 211 0.12 -12.36 8.71
C ARG A 211 0.77 -13.44 7.84
N GLU A 212 1.56 -13.06 6.84
CA GLU A 212 2.28 -14.02 5.99
C GLU A 212 3.29 -14.83 6.81
N LEU A 213 3.96 -14.21 7.79
CA LEU A 213 4.85 -14.90 8.71
C LEU A 213 4.09 -15.96 9.55
N ALA A 214 2.88 -15.62 10.02
CA ALA A 214 2.05 -16.57 10.76
C ALA A 214 1.66 -17.78 9.89
N VAL A 215 1.39 -17.58 8.60
CA VAL A 215 1.13 -18.68 7.65
C VAL A 215 2.35 -19.61 7.54
N LEU A 216 3.55 -19.06 7.41
CA LEU A 216 4.78 -19.86 7.36
C LEU A 216 5.00 -20.66 8.64
N LEU A 217 4.83 -20.04 9.81
CA LEU A 217 4.97 -20.70 11.10
C LEU A 217 3.95 -21.83 11.27
N TYR A 218 2.71 -21.61 10.83
CA TYR A 218 1.69 -22.66 10.82
C TYR A 218 2.10 -23.86 9.95
N GLN A 219 2.63 -23.61 8.76
CA GLN A 219 3.14 -24.67 7.87
C GLN A 219 4.34 -25.43 8.44
N GLU A 220 5.15 -24.77 9.29
CA GLU A 220 6.28 -25.37 9.99
C GLU A 220 5.86 -26.12 11.28
N GLY A 221 4.59 -26.04 11.67
CA GLY A 221 4.07 -26.68 12.88
C GLY A 221 4.23 -25.85 14.17
N ASP A 222 4.67 -24.60 14.07
CA ASP A 222 4.75 -23.68 15.20
C ASP A 222 3.38 -23.00 15.41
N LEU A 223 2.46 -23.76 15.98
CA LEU A 223 1.07 -23.35 16.12
C LEU A 223 0.89 -22.20 17.11
N ASP A 224 1.70 -22.17 18.18
CA ASP A 224 1.57 -21.17 19.24
C ASP A 224 1.92 -19.76 18.74
N ARG A 225 3.04 -19.63 18.03
CA ARG A 225 3.43 -18.34 17.43
C ARG A 225 2.51 -17.96 16.28
N ALA A 226 2.14 -18.92 15.43
CA ALA A 226 1.20 -18.67 14.33
C ALA A 226 -0.13 -18.12 14.85
N TYR A 227 -0.71 -18.75 15.86
CA TYR A 227 -1.95 -18.29 16.50
C TYR A 227 -1.80 -16.90 17.13
N SER A 228 -0.72 -16.67 17.87
CA SER A 228 -0.48 -15.39 18.53
C SER A 228 -0.38 -14.24 17.53
N TYR A 229 0.31 -14.45 16.41
CA TYR A 229 0.47 -13.43 15.37
C TYR A 229 -0.84 -13.19 14.59
N LEU A 230 -1.59 -14.24 14.24
CA LEU A 230 -2.89 -14.09 13.59
C LEU A 230 -3.90 -13.37 14.50
N LYS A 231 -3.90 -13.68 15.80
CA LYS A 231 -4.73 -13.00 16.78
C LYS A 231 -4.43 -11.51 16.83
N LEU A 232 -3.14 -11.12 16.90
CA LEU A 232 -2.71 -9.73 16.87
C LEU A 232 -3.14 -9.03 15.57
N CYS A 233 -2.93 -9.67 14.42
CA CYS A 233 -3.37 -9.13 13.12
C CYS A 233 -4.89 -8.90 13.08
N MET A 234 -5.68 -9.81 13.65
CA MET A 234 -7.13 -9.69 13.69
C MET A 234 -7.60 -8.56 14.61
N GLU A 235 -7.01 -8.46 15.82
CA GLU A 235 -7.33 -7.42 16.79
C GLU A 235 -7.01 -6.02 16.23
N ASP A 236 -5.83 -5.85 15.62
CA ASP A 236 -5.43 -4.59 15.01
C ASP A 236 -6.27 -4.27 13.76
N ALA A 237 -6.55 -5.25 12.89
CA ALA A 237 -7.40 -5.03 11.71
C ALA A 237 -8.84 -4.63 12.11
N ALA A 238 -9.38 -5.22 13.18
CA ALA A 238 -10.68 -4.84 13.72
C ALA A 238 -10.67 -3.42 14.30
N MET A 239 -9.64 -3.07 15.06
CA MET A 239 -9.48 -1.73 15.65
C MET A 239 -9.31 -0.65 14.58
N CYS A 240 -8.62 -0.96 13.49
CA CYS A 240 -8.38 -0.05 12.37
C CYS A 240 -9.53 -0.01 11.34
N ASN A 241 -10.57 -0.84 11.51
CA ASN A 241 -11.65 -1.07 10.54
C ASN A 241 -11.11 -1.45 9.13
N ALA A 242 -10.02 -2.21 9.09
CA ALA A 242 -9.35 -2.66 7.88
C ALA A 242 -10.05 -3.90 7.32
N ARG A 243 -11.21 -3.72 6.69
CA ARG A 243 -12.12 -4.79 6.26
C ARG A 243 -11.48 -5.84 5.38
N LEU A 244 -10.64 -5.44 4.43
CA LEU A 244 -9.93 -6.38 3.56
C LEU A 244 -8.95 -7.24 4.36
N ARG A 245 -8.25 -6.69 5.35
CA ARG A 245 -7.32 -7.42 6.21
C ARG A 245 -8.04 -8.42 7.12
N ILE A 246 -9.23 -8.05 7.61
CA ILE A 246 -10.10 -8.99 8.36
C ILE A 246 -10.44 -10.20 7.47
N ILE A 247 -10.89 -9.97 6.23
CA ILE A 247 -11.24 -11.04 5.28
C ILE A 247 -10.02 -11.92 4.98
N GLU A 248 -8.85 -11.33 4.75
CA GLU A 248 -7.61 -12.06 4.49
C GLU A 248 -7.21 -12.95 5.68
N THR A 249 -7.29 -12.40 6.89
CA THR A 249 -6.95 -13.16 8.10
C THR A 249 -7.94 -14.30 8.35
N LEU A 250 -9.24 -14.07 8.15
CA LEU A 250 -10.27 -15.09 8.29
C LEU A 250 -10.13 -16.27 7.30
N LYS A 251 -9.52 -16.05 6.13
CA LYS A 251 -9.23 -17.14 5.18
C LYS A 251 -8.15 -18.10 5.68
N ILE A 252 -7.33 -17.68 6.62
CA ILE A 252 -6.20 -18.45 7.17
C ILE A 252 -6.60 -19.14 8.48
N PHE A 253 -7.51 -18.54 9.25
CA PHE A 253 -8.03 -19.14 10.48
C PHE A 253 -8.83 -20.40 10.12
N PRO A 254 -8.47 -21.55 10.72
CA PRO A 254 -9.22 -22.80 10.55
C PRO A 254 -10.61 -22.72 11.18
#